data_5966be8badde64e918af3dc30725a9b6
#
_entry.id   5966be8badde64e918af3dc30725a9b6
#
_cell.length_a   1.000
_cell.length_b   1.000
_cell.length_c   1.000
_cell.angle_alpha   90.00
_cell.angle_beta   90.00
_cell.angle_gamma   90.00
#
_symmetry.space_group_name_H-M   'P 1'
#
loop_
_entity.id
_entity.type
_entity.pdbx_description
1 polymer ?
#
loop_
_entity_poly.entity_id
_entity_poly.type
_entity_poly.pdbx_seq_one_letter_code
_entity_poly.pdbx_strand_id
1 'polypeptide(L)'
;SPGAFFTAQQSQGRKLFGAKIIPNRGAWLEFETENSGFIGVRIDRKRKAAATTLLRAFGLETNEEIQKLFSEADTGELKYIEETLKKDASKNQGEALVEIYRRLRPGDYVTPDTAKELIWNMFFNFERYDLSRVGRWKTLQRLPGLRKGKEEKEVTTEDRVLKLEDVVEVLREVIRLNNTPLAEPDQIDHLGNRRVRTFVE
;
A
#
# COMPACT_ATOMS: atom_id res chain seq x y z
N SER A 1 5.30 -12.76 9.23
CA SER A 1 6.41 -11.85 9.49
C SER A 1 6.02 -10.45 9.01
N PRO A 2 6.19 -9.40 9.84
CA PRO A 2 5.80 -8.05 9.44
C PRO A 2 6.73 -7.43 8.40
N GLY A 3 6.22 -6.48 7.63
CA GLY A 3 6.98 -5.75 6.63
C GLY A 3 6.17 -5.45 5.38
N ALA A 4 6.86 -4.98 4.34
CA ALA A 4 6.28 -4.75 3.02
C ALA A 4 6.76 -5.84 2.07
N PHE A 5 5.83 -6.45 1.34
CA PHE A 5 6.10 -7.57 0.44
C PHE A 5 5.45 -7.34 -0.90
N PHE A 6 6.13 -7.75 -1.98
CA PHE A 6 5.64 -7.59 -3.33
C PHE A 6 5.29 -8.95 -3.92
N THR A 7 4.12 -9.05 -4.50
CA THR A 7 3.53 -10.28 -4.99
C THR A 7 3.28 -10.15 -6.50
N ALA A 8 3.05 -11.27 -7.16
CA ALA A 8 2.69 -11.27 -8.56
C ALA A 8 1.60 -12.30 -8.80
N GLN A 9 0.68 -12.00 -9.73
CA GLN A 9 -0.28 -12.98 -10.20
C GLN A 9 -0.43 -12.89 -11.71
N GLN A 10 -0.82 -14.00 -12.31
CA GLN A 10 -1.10 -14.06 -13.74
C GLN A 10 -2.54 -13.66 -13.99
N SER A 11 -2.74 -12.80 -14.97
CA SER A 11 -4.06 -12.38 -15.41
C SER A 11 -4.05 -12.13 -16.90
N GLN A 12 -4.83 -12.88 -17.65
CA GLN A 12 -4.95 -12.75 -19.11
C GLN A 12 -3.59 -12.74 -19.82
N GLY A 13 -2.70 -13.65 -19.40
CA GLY A 13 -1.38 -13.78 -20.00
C GLY A 13 -0.35 -12.74 -19.54
N ARG A 14 -0.70 -11.87 -18.61
CA ARG A 14 0.19 -10.86 -18.05
C ARG A 14 0.50 -11.14 -16.59
N LYS A 15 1.73 -10.82 -16.19
CA LYS A 15 2.13 -10.82 -14.80
C LYS A 15 1.79 -9.45 -14.23
N LEU A 16 0.94 -9.42 -13.20
CA LEU A 16 0.54 -8.19 -12.52
C LEU A 16 1.07 -8.21 -11.09
N PHE A 17 1.75 -7.14 -10.72
CA PHE A 17 2.34 -7.04 -9.39
C PHE A 17 1.41 -6.33 -8.43
N GLY A 18 1.51 -6.73 -7.17
CA GLY A 18 0.84 -6.08 -6.06
C GLY A 18 1.78 -6.00 -4.89
N ALA A 19 1.26 -5.58 -3.76
CA ALA A 19 2.05 -5.45 -2.55
C ALA A 19 1.17 -5.66 -1.32
N LYS A 20 1.82 -6.04 -0.22
CA LYS A 20 1.16 -6.15 1.08
C LYS A 20 2.01 -5.43 2.09
N ILE A 21 1.39 -4.61 2.92
CA ILE A 21 2.02 -4.07 4.12
C ILE A 21 1.38 -4.79 5.30
N ILE A 22 2.18 -5.60 5.97
CA ILE A 22 1.73 -6.47 7.06
C ILE A 22 2.35 -5.98 8.35
N PRO A 23 1.57 -5.39 9.27
CA PRO A 23 2.09 -5.02 10.58
C PRO A 23 2.19 -6.23 11.51
N ASN A 24 2.95 -6.07 12.58
CA ASN A 24 2.94 -7.04 13.67
C ASN A 24 1.62 -6.97 14.44
N ARG A 25 1.06 -5.77 14.57
CA ARG A 25 -0.24 -5.51 15.17
C ARG A 25 -0.95 -4.45 14.34
N GLY A 26 -2.17 -4.74 13.89
CA GLY A 26 -2.99 -3.77 13.17
C GLY A 26 -3.47 -4.25 11.80
N ALA A 27 -4.03 -3.33 11.04
CA ALA A 27 -4.68 -3.61 9.77
C ALA A 27 -3.68 -3.86 8.65
N TRP A 28 -3.97 -4.87 7.82
CA TRP A 28 -3.20 -5.14 6.61
C TRP A 28 -3.64 -4.22 5.48
N LEU A 29 -2.67 -3.78 4.68
CA LEU A 29 -2.94 -3.12 3.40
C LEU A 29 -2.50 -4.06 2.27
N GLU A 30 -3.39 -4.28 1.31
CA GLU A 30 -3.08 -5.09 0.14
C GLU A 30 -3.37 -4.28 -1.12
N PHE A 31 -2.35 -4.12 -1.98
CA PHE A 31 -2.45 -3.39 -3.24
C PHE A 31 -2.48 -4.38 -4.39
N GLU A 32 -3.41 -4.19 -5.31
CA GLU A 32 -3.60 -5.08 -6.46
C GLU A 32 -3.66 -4.26 -7.74
N THR A 33 -2.90 -4.68 -8.76
CA THR A 33 -2.95 -4.06 -10.09
C THR A 33 -3.90 -4.85 -10.98
N GLU A 34 -4.78 -4.16 -11.71
CA GLU A 34 -5.65 -4.77 -12.70
C GLU A 34 -5.09 -4.56 -14.11
N ASN A 35 -5.57 -5.35 -15.07
CA ASN A 35 -5.12 -5.26 -16.47
C ASN A 35 -5.32 -3.87 -17.07
N SER A 36 -6.31 -3.14 -16.62
CA SER A 36 -6.60 -1.76 -17.06
C SER A 36 -5.53 -0.75 -16.62
N GLY A 37 -4.68 -1.13 -15.68
CA GLY A 37 -3.75 -0.21 -15.04
C GLY A 37 -4.26 0.35 -13.71
N PHE A 38 -5.50 0.08 -13.36
CA PHE A 38 -6.06 0.48 -12.07
C PHE A 38 -5.31 -0.25 -10.95
N ILE A 39 -4.91 0.51 -9.91
CA ILE A 39 -4.35 -0.07 -8.69
C ILE A 39 -5.35 0.16 -7.57
N GLY A 40 -5.85 -0.93 -7.00
CA GLY A 40 -6.76 -0.89 -5.87
C GLY A 40 -6.07 -1.22 -4.57
N VAL A 41 -6.70 -0.85 -3.46
CA VAL A 41 -6.24 -1.17 -2.12
C VAL A 41 -7.37 -1.78 -1.30
N ARG A 42 -7.04 -2.83 -0.55
CA ARG A 42 -7.93 -3.43 0.45
C ARG A 42 -7.34 -3.23 1.82
N ILE A 43 -8.15 -2.80 2.75
CA ILE A 43 -7.79 -2.67 4.16
C ILE A 43 -8.45 -3.84 4.87
N ASP A 44 -7.66 -4.70 5.52
CA ASP A 44 -8.15 -5.90 6.21
C ASP A 44 -9.09 -6.73 5.35
N ARG A 45 -8.74 -6.88 4.07
CA ARG A 45 -9.50 -7.67 3.07
C ARG A 45 -10.91 -7.15 2.82
N LYS A 46 -11.21 -5.93 3.24
CA LYS A 46 -12.49 -5.28 2.96
C LYS A 46 -12.58 -4.90 1.48
N ARG A 47 -13.69 -4.28 1.08
CA ARG A 47 -13.93 -3.91 -0.31
C ARG A 47 -12.84 -2.98 -0.85
N LYS A 48 -12.42 -3.22 -2.08
CA LYS A 48 -11.37 -2.47 -2.75
C LYS A 48 -11.74 -1.01 -2.99
N ALA A 49 -10.81 -0.11 -2.73
CA ALA A 49 -10.89 1.30 -3.10
C ALA A 49 -9.74 1.62 -4.07
N ALA A 50 -9.81 2.76 -4.74
CA ALA A 50 -8.67 3.21 -5.53
C ALA A 50 -7.50 3.53 -4.60
N ALA A 51 -6.28 3.14 -4.99
CA ALA A 51 -5.09 3.43 -4.18
C ALA A 51 -4.89 4.94 -4.01
N THR A 52 -5.26 5.73 -5.01
CA THR A 52 -5.22 7.19 -4.94
C THR A 52 -6.18 7.76 -3.89
N THR A 53 -7.30 7.09 -3.66
CA THR A 53 -8.23 7.49 -2.60
C THR A 53 -7.54 7.39 -1.23
N LEU A 54 -6.78 6.32 -1.01
CA LEU A 54 -6.03 6.16 0.24
C LEU A 54 -4.97 7.25 0.37
N LEU A 55 -4.21 7.52 -0.69
CA LEU A 55 -3.22 8.60 -0.68
C LEU A 55 -3.86 9.95 -0.33
N ARG A 56 -5.01 10.21 -0.91
CA ARG A 56 -5.75 11.46 -0.67
C ARG A 56 -6.25 11.52 0.77
N ALA A 57 -6.74 10.40 1.28
CA ALA A 57 -7.16 10.30 2.68
C ALA A 57 -5.98 10.57 3.64
N PHE A 58 -4.77 10.17 3.26
CA PHE A 58 -3.56 10.37 4.06
C PHE A 58 -2.95 11.77 3.89
N GLY A 59 -3.47 12.60 2.99
CA GLY A 59 -3.09 14.00 2.91
C GLY A 59 -2.66 14.54 1.54
N LEU A 60 -2.60 13.71 0.50
CA LEU A 60 -2.30 14.19 -0.85
C LEU A 60 -3.60 14.59 -1.54
N GLU A 61 -3.99 15.85 -1.42
CA GLU A 61 -5.33 16.29 -1.81
C GLU A 61 -5.59 16.32 -3.31
N THR A 62 -4.69 16.88 -4.11
CA THR A 62 -4.96 17.14 -5.51
C THR A 62 -4.42 16.06 -6.43
N ASN A 63 -5.06 15.92 -7.60
CA ASN A 63 -4.57 15.01 -8.64
C ASN A 63 -3.15 15.38 -9.06
N GLU A 64 -2.87 16.67 -9.15
CA GLU A 64 -1.56 17.19 -9.56
C GLU A 64 -0.46 16.80 -8.58
N GLU A 65 -0.74 16.87 -7.27
CA GLU A 65 0.21 16.43 -6.24
C GLU A 65 0.50 14.93 -6.38
N ILE A 66 -0.54 14.13 -6.59
CA ILE A 66 -0.39 12.69 -6.74
C ILE A 66 0.40 12.38 -8.00
N GLN A 67 0.02 12.96 -9.14
CA GLN A 67 0.70 12.71 -10.41
C GLN A 67 2.17 13.09 -10.35
N LYS A 68 2.50 14.20 -9.70
CA LYS A 68 3.88 14.66 -9.56
C LYS A 68 4.76 13.65 -8.81
N LEU A 69 4.22 13.07 -7.74
CA LEU A 69 4.97 12.09 -6.95
C LEU A 69 5.31 10.81 -7.70
N PHE A 70 4.54 10.49 -8.72
CA PHE A 70 4.72 9.24 -9.47
C PHE A 70 5.25 9.45 -10.89
N SER A 71 5.54 10.69 -11.29
CA SER A 71 5.96 11.01 -12.66
C SER A 71 7.21 10.26 -13.10
N GLU A 72 8.17 10.06 -12.21
CA GLU A 72 9.41 9.35 -12.52
C GLU A 72 9.24 7.83 -12.57
N ALA A 73 8.27 7.30 -11.82
CA ALA A 73 8.02 5.86 -11.77
C ALA A 73 7.07 5.40 -12.87
N ASP A 74 6.06 6.22 -13.18
CA ASP A 74 4.96 5.86 -14.07
C ASP A 74 5.26 6.27 -15.52
N THR A 75 6.33 5.66 -16.08
CA THR A 75 6.90 6.06 -17.36
C THR A 75 6.51 5.18 -18.54
N GLY A 76 5.80 4.07 -18.31
CA GLY A 76 5.39 3.16 -19.38
C GLY A 76 4.24 3.71 -20.22
N GLU A 77 3.84 2.98 -21.24
CA GLU A 77 2.69 3.34 -22.08
C GLU A 77 1.39 3.34 -21.28
N LEU A 78 1.23 2.32 -20.43
CA LEU A 78 0.09 2.25 -19.51
C LEU A 78 0.42 3.12 -18.30
N LYS A 79 -0.41 4.13 -18.04
CA LYS A 79 -0.22 5.06 -16.94
C LYS A 79 -1.09 4.62 -15.76
N TYR A 80 -0.46 3.95 -14.79
CA TYR A 80 -1.17 3.34 -13.65
C TYR A 80 -1.88 4.37 -12.78
N ILE A 81 -1.20 5.48 -12.47
CA ILE A 81 -1.81 6.52 -11.65
C ILE A 81 -2.97 7.19 -12.36
N GLU A 82 -2.81 7.50 -13.65
CA GLU A 82 -3.88 8.10 -14.46
C GLU A 82 -5.11 7.17 -14.50
N GLU A 83 -4.91 5.88 -14.76
CA GLU A 83 -6.00 4.91 -14.81
C GLU A 83 -6.67 4.75 -13.43
N THR A 84 -5.89 4.84 -12.36
CA THR A 84 -6.43 4.76 -11.01
C THR A 84 -7.25 6.00 -10.67
N LEU A 85 -6.75 7.19 -11.02
CA LEU A 85 -7.47 8.45 -10.80
C LEU A 85 -8.80 8.50 -11.53
N LYS A 86 -8.90 7.89 -12.72
CA LYS A 86 -10.17 7.83 -13.47
C LYS A 86 -11.29 7.15 -12.69
N LYS A 87 -10.95 6.21 -11.82
CA LYS A 87 -11.91 5.46 -11.00
C LYS A 87 -12.00 5.98 -9.56
N ASP A 88 -11.34 7.07 -9.26
CA ASP A 88 -11.34 7.70 -7.94
C ASP A 88 -12.35 8.84 -7.94
N ALA A 89 -13.47 8.64 -7.26
CA ALA A 89 -14.54 9.64 -7.21
C ALA A 89 -14.22 10.79 -6.25
N SER A 90 -13.25 10.63 -5.36
CA SER A 90 -12.93 11.65 -4.36
C SER A 90 -12.21 12.85 -4.99
N LYS A 91 -12.52 14.05 -4.50
CA LYS A 91 -11.95 15.30 -5.01
C LYS A 91 -11.05 16.00 -3.99
N ASN A 92 -11.15 15.63 -2.73
CA ASN A 92 -10.40 16.22 -1.64
C ASN A 92 -10.22 15.21 -0.51
N GLN A 93 -9.47 15.59 0.51
CA GLN A 93 -9.17 14.70 1.63
C GLN A 93 -10.43 14.25 2.37
N GLY A 94 -11.37 15.16 2.61
CA GLY A 94 -12.60 14.82 3.33
C GLY A 94 -13.41 13.75 2.62
N GLU A 95 -13.60 13.90 1.30
CA GLU A 95 -14.31 12.90 0.50
C GLU A 95 -13.58 11.58 0.47
N ALA A 96 -12.25 11.60 0.37
CA ALA A 96 -11.45 10.39 0.38
C ALA A 96 -11.55 9.64 1.72
N LEU A 97 -11.50 10.38 2.82
CA LEU A 97 -11.66 9.80 4.15
C LEU A 97 -13.02 9.09 4.29
N VAL A 98 -14.09 9.73 3.83
CA VAL A 98 -15.43 9.15 3.85
C VAL A 98 -15.50 7.90 2.98
N GLU A 99 -14.91 7.94 1.78
CA GLU A 99 -14.88 6.78 0.87
C GLU A 99 -14.18 5.57 1.53
N ILE A 100 -13.04 5.79 2.14
CA ILE A 100 -12.30 4.74 2.84
C ILE A 100 -13.12 4.21 4.03
N TYR A 101 -13.71 5.12 4.82
CA TYR A 101 -14.54 4.72 5.96
C TYR A 101 -15.67 3.80 5.53
N ARG A 102 -16.34 4.11 4.41
CA ARG A 102 -17.46 3.30 3.91
C ARG A 102 -17.05 1.89 3.52
N ARG A 103 -15.79 1.67 3.10
CA ARG A 103 -15.26 0.33 2.85
C ARG A 103 -15.06 -0.43 4.16
N LEU A 104 -14.71 0.29 5.22
CA LEU A 104 -14.45 -0.32 6.53
C LEU A 104 -15.72 -0.60 7.30
N ARG A 105 -16.68 0.31 7.22
CA ARG A 105 -17.95 0.23 7.98
C ARG A 105 -19.13 0.62 7.09
N PRO A 106 -19.54 -0.29 6.19
CA PRO A 106 -20.67 0.00 5.31
C PRO A 106 -21.95 0.25 6.11
N GLY A 107 -22.71 1.25 5.71
CA GLY A 107 -24.00 1.55 6.31
C GLY A 107 -23.97 2.47 7.53
N ASP A 108 -22.79 2.72 8.09
CA ASP A 108 -22.67 3.66 9.21
C ASP A 108 -22.77 5.11 8.72
N TYR A 109 -23.37 5.96 9.54
CA TYR A 109 -23.32 7.39 9.30
C TYR A 109 -21.90 7.90 9.52
N VAL A 110 -21.41 8.74 8.61
CA VAL A 110 -20.01 9.19 8.65
C VAL A 110 -19.88 10.65 8.25
N THR A 111 -19.01 11.37 8.94
CA THR A 111 -18.53 12.70 8.58
C THR A 111 -17.03 12.61 8.28
N PRO A 112 -16.44 13.57 7.58
CA PRO A 112 -14.98 13.57 7.39
C PRO A 112 -14.20 13.51 8.70
N ASP A 113 -14.65 14.19 9.75
CA ASP A 113 -13.98 14.19 11.04
C ASP A 113 -14.00 12.81 11.71
N THR A 114 -15.17 12.15 11.67
CA THR A 114 -15.31 10.79 12.21
C THR A 114 -14.45 9.80 11.45
N ALA A 115 -14.43 9.92 10.11
CA ALA A 115 -13.60 9.08 9.25
C ALA A 115 -12.11 9.30 9.54
N LYS A 116 -11.69 10.54 9.69
CA LYS A 116 -10.30 10.87 10.00
C LYS A 116 -9.87 10.25 11.32
N GLU A 117 -10.71 10.34 12.34
CA GLU A 117 -10.41 9.76 13.65
C GLU A 117 -10.22 8.24 13.56
N LEU A 118 -11.13 7.53 12.88
CA LEU A 118 -11.00 6.08 12.71
C LEU A 118 -9.71 5.71 11.98
N ILE A 119 -9.45 6.35 10.86
CA ILE A 119 -8.29 6.04 10.02
C ILE A 119 -6.99 6.38 10.75
N TRP A 120 -6.96 7.52 11.44
CA TRP A 120 -5.80 7.93 12.23
C TRP A 120 -5.48 6.90 13.30
N ASN A 121 -6.48 6.47 14.06
CA ASN A 121 -6.30 5.44 15.08
C ASN A 121 -5.88 4.10 14.48
N MET A 122 -6.38 3.78 13.31
CA MET A 122 -6.09 2.50 12.67
C MET A 122 -4.63 2.37 12.21
N PHE A 123 -4.03 3.46 11.70
CA PHE A 123 -2.72 3.40 11.04
C PHE A 123 -1.62 4.20 11.72
N PHE A 124 -1.96 5.27 12.42
CA PHE A 124 -0.98 6.21 12.96
C PHE A 124 -0.89 6.22 14.48
N ASN A 125 -1.70 5.43 15.15
CA ASN A 125 -1.69 5.27 16.59
C ASN A 125 -0.91 4.01 16.96
N PHE A 126 0.23 4.16 17.63
CA PHE A 126 1.10 3.05 17.97
C PHE A 126 0.40 1.97 18.82
N GLU A 127 -0.57 2.34 19.62
CA GLU A 127 -1.34 1.37 20.42
C GLU A 127 -2.11 0.39 19.55
N ARG A 128 -2.48 0.79 18.34
CA ARG A 128 -3.31 0.01 17.43
C ARG A 128 -2.60 -0.46 16.17
N TYR A 129 -1.45 0.14 15.86
CA TYR A 129 -0.68 -0.23 14.67
C TYR A 129 0.80 -0.24 14.99
N ASP A 130 1.45 -1.35 14.73
CA ASP A 130 2.86 -1.51 15.00
C ASP A 130 3.49 -2.43 13.96
N LEU A 131 4.35 -1.88 13.12
CA LEU A 131 5.14 -2.66 12.16
C LEU A 131 6.18 -3.54 12.85
N SER A 132 6.48 -3.28 14.11
CA SER A 132 7.59 -3.77 14.89
C SER A 132 8.93 -3.18 14.41
N ARG A 133 9.95 -3.34 15.24
CA ARG A 133 11.28 -2.88 14.88
C ARG A 133 11.82 -3.61 13.65
N VAL A 134 11.64 -4.92 13.61
CA VAL A 134 12.07 -5.76 12.49
C VAL A 134 11.29 -5.41 11.22
N GLY A 135 9.96 -5.26 11.32
CA GLY A 135 9.13 -4.93 10.16
C GLY A 135 9.48 -3.59 9.54
N ARG A 136 9.71 -2.57 10.37
CA ARG A 136 10.14 -1.26 9.87
C ARG A 136 11.51 -1.36 9.22
N TRP A 137 12.45 -2.04 9.85
CA TRP A 137 13.79 -2.19 9.29
C TRP A 137 13.76 -2.91 7.94
N LYS A 138 13.01 -4.00 7.83
CA LYS A 138 12.86 -4.73 6.57
C LYS A 138 12.25 -3.84 5.48
N THR A 139 11.25 -3.04 5.84
CA THR A 139 10.60 -2.10 4.89
C THR A 139 11.61 -1.09 4.37
N LEU A 140 12.43 -0.53 5.26
CA LEU A 140 13.48 0.42 4.87
C LEU A 140 14.52 -0.23 3.94
N GLN A 141 14.87 -1.49 4.18
CA GLN A 141 15.82 -2.22 3.33
C GLN A 141 15.21 -2.50 1.95
N ARG A 142 13.93 -2.85 1.91
CA ARG A 142 13.25 -3.21 0.66
C ARG A 142 12.93 -1.98 -0.20
N LEU A 143 12.72 -0.82 0.41
CA LEU A 143 12.30 0.41 -0.27
C LEU A 143 13.36 1.50 -0.08
N PRO A 144 14.33 1.60 -1.02
CA PRO A 144 15.43 2.57 -0.87
C PRO A 144 14.99 4.01 -0.71
N GLY A 145 13.84 4.39 -1.27
CA GLY A 145 13.28 5.74 -1.13
C GLY A 145 12.96 6.14 0.31
N LEU A 146 12.77 5.15 1.19
CA LEU A 146 12.52 5.39 2.61
C LEU A 146 13.78 5.33 3.46
N ARG A 147 14.88 4.91 2.86
CA ARG A 147 16.10 4.61 3.60
C ARG A 147 16.78 5.90 4.08
N LYS A 148 16.89 6.04 5.39
CA LYS A 148 17.51 7.21 6.03
C LYS A 148 18.77 6.82 6.83
N GLY A 149 19.40 5.70 6.50
CA GLY A 149 20.60 5.25 7.17
C GLY A 149 20.38 4.70 8.57
N LYS A 150 19.14 4.47 8.98
CA LYS A 150 18.83 3.90 10.29
C LYS A 150 19.13 2.40 10.32
N GLU A 151 19.67 1.97 11.44
CA GLU A 151 19.80 0.55 11.73
C GLU A 151 18.57 0.08 12.54
N GLU A 152 18.36 -1.23 12.59
CA GLU A 152 17.21 -1.81 13.31
C GLU A 152 17.11 -1.30 14.74
N LYS A 153 18.22 -1.21 15.46
CA LYS A 153 18.26 -0.75 16.86
C LYS A 153 17.87 0.72 17.04
N GLU A 154 17.89 1.51 15.96
CA GLU A 154 17.57 2.94 16.01
C GLU A 154 16.09 3.22 15.72
N VAL A 155 15.31 2.19 15.40
CA VAL A 155 13.89 2.33 15.09
C VAL A 155 13.12 2.70 16.36
N THR A 156 12.40 3.82 16.30
CA THR A 156 11.59 4.33 17.41
C THR A 156 10.12 3.90 17.25
N THR A 157 9.31 4.16 18.27
CA THR A 157 7.87 3.88 18.16
C THR A 157 7.19 4.71 17.06
N GLU A 158 7.67 5.94 16.83
CA GLU A 158 7.17 6.77 15.73
C GLU A 158 7.47 6.16 14.36
N ASP A 159 8.60 5.49 14.23
CA ASP A 159 8.98 4.80 13.00
C ASP A 159 8.15 3.54 12.77
N ARG A 160 7.48 3.03 13.78
CA ARG A 160 6.77 1.74 13.73
C ARG A 160 5.31 1.88 13.32
N VAL A 161 4.80 3.09 13.26
CA VAL A 161 3.46 3.34 12.69
C VAL A 161 3.57 3.57 11.18
N LEU A 162 2.44 3.43 10.49
CA LEU A 162 2.40 3.66 9.05
C LEU A 162 2.61 5.15 8.74
N LYS A 163 3.19 5.43 7.58
CA LYS A 163 3.41 6.79 7.09
C LYS A 163 2.91 6.91 5.67
N LEU A 164 2.54 8.13 5.26
CA LEU A 164 2.18 8.41 3.88
C LEU A 164 3.29 7.98 2.92
N GLU A 165 4.54 8.27 3.26
CA GLU A 165 5.70 7.90 2.44
C GLU A 165 5.79 6.39 2.21
N ASP A 166 5.36 5.59 3.16
CA ASP A 166 5.35 4.13 3.00
C ASP A 166 4.45 3.72 1.84
N VAL A 167 3.25 4.29 1.80
CA VAL A 167 2.28 3.99 0.74
C VAL A 167 2.79 4.50 -0.60
N VAL A 168 3.34 5.69 -0.64
CA VAL A 168 3.90 6.28 -1.87
C VAL A 168 5.01 5.37 -2.42
N GLU A 169 5.97 4.98 -1.58
CA GLU A 169 7.11 4.17 -2.03
C GLU A 169 6.70 2.76 -2.42
N VAL A 170 5.73 2.17 -1.71
CA VAL A 170 5.19 0.87 -2.09
C VAL A 170 4.54 0.94 -3.47
N LEU A 171 3.74 1.97 -3.73
CA LEU A 171 3.10 2.15 -5.02
C LEU A 171 4.10 2.42 -6.14
N ARG A 172 5.15 3.21 -5.88
CA ARG A 172 6.23 3.42 -6.85
C ARG A 172 6.89 2.10 -7.23
N GLU A 173 7.14 1.23 -6.26
CA GLU A 173 7.75 -0.05 -6.51
C GLU A 173 6.81 -0.99 -7.28
N VAL A 174 5.52 -1.00 -6.95
CA VAL A 174 4.53 -1.78 -7.71
C VAL A 174 4.53 -1.35 -9.18
N ILE A 175 4.52 -0.05 -9.43
CA ILE A 175 4.54 0.49 -10.80
C ILE A 175 5.84 0.10 -11.51
N ARG A 176 6.98 0.24 -10.82
CA ARG A 176 8.27 -0.13 -11.38
C ARG A 176 8.31 -1.61 -11.78
N LEU A 177 7.81 -2.47 -10.91
CA LEU A 177 7.75 -3.91 -11.16
C LEU A 177 6.83 -4.23 -12.35
N ASN A 178 5.68 -3.58 -12.43
CA ASN A 178 4.76 -3.76 -13.57
C ASN A 178 5.38 -3.30 -14.90
N ASN A 179 6.34 -2.38 -14.85
CA ASN A 179 7.04 -1.88 -16.03
C ASN A 179 8.32 -2.64 -16.32
N THR A 180 8.65 -3.67 -15.53
CA THR A 180 9.88 -4.45 -15.70
C THR A 180 9.51 -5.86 -16.19
N PRO A 181 9.71 -6.19 -17.49
CA PRO A 181 9.17 -7.42 -18.09
C PRO A 181 9.55 -8.72 -17.41
N LEU A 182 10.74 -8.80 -16.83
CA LEU A 182 11.24 -10.04 -16.21
C LEU A 182 11.34 -9.94 -14.69
N ALA A 183 10.65 -8.97 -14.08
CA ALA A 183 10.65 -8.82 -12.63
C ALA A 183 10.05 -10.05 -11.95
N GLU A 184 10.55 -10.36 -10.76
CA GLU A 184 10.08 -11.46 -9.94
C GLU A 184 9.53 -10.94 -8.61
N PRO A 185 8.53 -11.63 -8.02
CA PRO A 185 8.04 -11.24 -6.69
C PRO A 185 9.08 -11.50 -5.61
N ASP A 186 8.82 -10.96 -4.42
CA ASP A 186 9.75 -11.11 -3.30
C ASP A 186 9.92 -12.58 -2.90
N GLN A 187 11.14 -12.93 -2.50
CA GLN A 187 11.48 -14.30 -2.12
C GLN A 187 10.68 -14.83 -0.94
N ILE A 188 10.13 -13.94 -0.11
CA ILE A 188 9.33 -14.36 1.03
C ILE A 188 8.14 -15.22 0.58
N ASP A 189 7.54 -14.89 -0.56
CA ASP A 189 6.43 -15.67 -1.12
C ASP A 189 6.91 -17.04 -1.59
N HIS A 190 8.09 -17.08 -2.21
CA HIS A 190 8.72 -18.34 -2.66
C HIS A 190 9.09 -19.23 -1.47
N LEU A 191 9.63 -18.64 -0.41
CA LEU A 191 9.97 -19.39 0.80
C LEU A 191 8.75 -19.97 1.48
N GLY A 192 7.66 -19.21 1.53
CA GLY A 192 6.39 -19.71 2.06
C GLY A 192 5.89 -20.94 1.29
N ASN A 193 5.94 -20.88 -0.04
CA ASN A 193 5.56 -21.97 -0.89
C ASN A 193 6.45 -23.20 -0.69
N ARG A 194 7.76 -22.98 -0.56
CA ARG A 194 8.71 -24.06 -0.31
C ARG A 194 8.44 -24.76 1.02
N ARG A 195 8.13 -24.00 2.06
CA ARG A 195 7.80 -24.58 3.37
C ARG A 195 6.58 -25.49 3.29
N VAL A 196 5.55 -25.04 2.61
CA VAL A 196 4.33 -25.87 2.42
C VAL A 196 4.68 -27.17 1.72
N ARG A 197 5.48 -27.10 0.64
CA ARG A 197 5.89 -28.30 -0.09
C ARG A 197 6.71 -29.24 0.79
N THR A 198 7.63 -28.69 1.57
CA THR A 198 8.49 -29.48 2.44
C THR A 198 7.67 -30.25 3.49
N PHE A 199 6.62 -29.65 4.01
CA PHE A 199 5.75 -30.32 4.98
C PHE A 199 4.88 -31.40 4.34
N VAL A 200 4.58 -31.29 3.08
CA VAL A 200 3.75 -32.26 2.35
C VAL A 200 4.58 -33.46 1.91
N GLU A 201 5.87 -33.29 1.63
CA GLU A 201 6.78 -34.36 1.25
C GLU A 201 7.17 -35.25 2.44
#